data_f5ef8c5754f1f1d4e8fe0a078506ad7a
#
_entry.id   f5ef8c5754f1f1d4e8fe0a078506ad7a
#
_cell.length_a   1.000
_cell.length_b   1.000
_cell.length_c   1.000
_cell.angle_alpha   90.00
_cell.angle_beta   90.00
_cell.angle_gamma   90.00
#
_symmetry.space_group_name_H-M   'P 1'
#
loop_
_entity.id
_entity.type
_entity.pdbx_description
1 polymer ?
#
loop_
_entity_poly.entity_id
_entity_poly.type
_entity_poly.pdbx_seq_one_letter_code
_entity_poly.pdbx_strand_id
1 'polypeptide(L)'
;LVSQFKRRRRSGRIRPEVSIRHDSENKDVFINTDRGRILRPLLVLEEGNLVLTKRTLDGLRAGELTFNDLVNTGVIEWVDAEEEEDLLVAPRPFDLPELSPKHSRPINPAKVEWLNLGDMKNKKEAKLSAEVQMPNGETVTEEFSVPLNYYQEDIEKLTAQQTKQNKVLVYTHVEIDPQLILGVCASLVPYPEHNSTPRVTGGTAMVKQSLGLPSSNYRLRPDTRAHIMHYPQQSIVGTRAMKSTGFKQRPGGQNFVVAIMSHHGYNMQDAVIMNRASVERSLGRSSFIRTYNAENKRFPGGQEERIEVPGTGLDEIKGLKSFNSYSHLERDGLPVPEEFLTSGTPDAKVLVGKT
;
A
#
# COMPACT_ATOMS: atom_id res chain seq x y z
N LEU A 1 -29.10 5.24 14.58
CA LEU A 1 -28.57 3.88 14.50
C LEU A 1 -27.06 3.92 14.30
N VAL A 2 -26.54 4.60 13.28
CA VAL A 2 -25.11 4.68 12.97
C VAL A 2 -24.29 5.22 14.15
N SER A 3 -24.68 6.33 14.75
CA SER A 3 -23.98 6.93 15.90
C SER A 3 -23.96 6.01 17.13
N GLN A 4 -25.07 5.29 17.37
CA GLN A 4 -25.13 4.30 18.45
C GLN A 4 -24.22 3.09 18.18
N PHE A 5 -24.16 2.65 16.92
CA PHE A 5 -23.29 1.56 16.50
C PHE A 5 -21.82 1.94 16.69
N LYS A 6 -21.37 3.09 16.17
CA LYS A 6 -20.02 3.59 16.34
C LYS A 6 -19.63 3.72 17.82
N ARG A 7 -20.53 4.23 18.66
CA ARG A 7 -20.31 4.30 20.12
C ARG A 7 -20.13 2.92 20.76
N ARG A 8 -20.92 1.92 20.33
CA ARG A 8 -20.78 0.53 20.84
C ARG A 8 -19.48 -0.11 20.36
N ARG A 9 -19.02 0.17 19.14
CA ARG A 9 -17.74 -0.28 18.63
C ARG A 9 -16.58 0.34 19.42
N ARG A 10 -16.59 1.65 19.66
CA ARG A 10 -15.61 2.36 20.51
C ARG A 10 -15.56 1.85 21.95
N SER A 11 -16.66 1.38 22.49
CA SER A 11 -16.71 0.79 23.82
C SER A 11 -16.37 -0.70 23.89
N GLY A 12 -15.91 -1.31 22.80
CA GLY A 12 -15.55 -2.71 22.73
C GLY A 12 -16.72 -3.71 22.74
N ARG A 13 -17.98 -3.23 22.70
CA ARG A 13 -19.17 -4.11 22.64
C ARG A 13 -19.43 -4.70 21.25
N ILE A 14 -18.87 -4.11 20.24
CA ILE A 14 -18.84 -4.59 18.85
C ILE A 14 -17.39 -4.73 18.47
N ARG A 15 -17.08 -5.74 17.67
CA ARG A 15 -15.70 -5.96 17.20
C ARG A 15 -15.21 -4.75 16.40
N PRO A 16 -13.94 -4.36 16.56
CA PRO A 16 -13.41 -3.16 15.94
C PRO A 16 -13.35 -3.23 14.40
N GLU A 17 -13.34 -4.45 13.84
CA GLU A 17 -13.26 -4.66 12.38
C GLU A 17 -14.61 -4.52 11.68
N VAL A 18 -15.72 -4.47 12.43
CA VAL A 18 -17.06 -4.32 11.83
C VAL A 18 -17.28 -2.87 11.45
N SER A 19 -17.54 -2.62 10.17
CA SER A 19 -17.83 -1.28 9.66
C SER A 19 -19.31 -1.03 9.44
N ILE A 20 -19.68 0.25 9.40
CA ILE A 20 -21.04 0.71 9.17
C ILE A 20 -21.05 1.90 8.21
N ARG A 21 -21.82 1.79 7.13
CA ARG A 21 -22.04 2.85 6.14
C ARG A 21 -23.51 3.25 6.14
N HIS A 22 -23.78 4.53 5.94
CA HIS A 22 -25.11 5.07 5.74
C HIS A 22 -25.24 5.66 4.33
N ASP A 23 -26.05 5.04 3.51
CA ASP A 23 -26.45 5.60 2.23
C ASP A 23 -27.59 6.59 2.45
N SER A 24 -27.29 7.87 2.30
CA SER A 24 -28.27 8.95 2.50
C SER A 24 -29.27 9.06 1.36
N GLU A 25 -28.94 8.59 0.16
CA GLU A 25 -29.82 8.66 -1.01
C GLU A 25 -30.91 7.59 -0.93
N ASN A 26 -30.52 6.35 -0.66
CA ASN A 26 -31.43 5.22 -0.55
C ASN A 26 -31.99 5.03 0.86
N LYS A 27 -31.45 5.75 1.86
CA LYS A 27 -31.77 5.63 3.30
C LYS A 27 -31.47 4.26 3.89
N ASP A 28 -30.49 3.57 3.29
CA ASP A 28 -30.05 2.25 3.71
C ASP A 28 -28.85 2.33 4.64
N VAL A 29 -28.73 1.33 5.52
CA VAL A 29 -27.58 1.17 6.41
C VAL A 29 -26.94 -0.19 6.13
N PHE A 30 -25.68 -0.16 5.74
CA PHE A 30 -24.88 -1.35 5.47
C PHE A 30 -23.98 -1.64 6.65
N ILE A 31 -23.95 -2.88 7.09
CA ILE A 31 -23.05 -3.38 8.13
C ILE A 31 -22.19 -4.47 7.53
N ASN A 32 -20.89 -4.22 7.42
CA ASN A 32 -19.95 -5.14 6.83
C ASN A 32 -19.21 -5.90 7.93
N THR A 33 -19.39 -7.23 7.94
CA THR A 33 -18.75 -8.14 8.91
C THR A 33 -17.76 -9.08 8.27
N ASP A 34 -17.62 -9.02 6.94
CA ASP A 34 -16.80 -9.95 6.17
C ASP A 34 -15.30 -9.78 6.49
N ARG A 35 -14.58 -10.89 6.45
CA ARG A 35 -13.13 -10.92 6.63
C ARG A 35 -12.43 -10.68 5.30
N GLY A 36 -11.26 -10.09 5.31
CA GLY A 36 -10.48 -9.82 4.09
C GLY A 36 -10.72 -8.45 3.47
N ARG A 37 -11.57 -7.61 4.08
CA ARG A 37 -11.66 -6.20 3.74
C ARG A 37 -10.36 -5.47 4.12
N ILE A 38 -9.96 -4.52 3.29
CA ILE A 38 -8.85 -3.64 3.62
C ILE A 38 -9.33 -2.59 4.61
N LEU A 39 -8.71 -2.55 5.78
CA LEU A 39 -9.00 -1.60 6.85
C LEU A 39 -7.79 -0.70 7.06
N ARG A 40 -8.03 0.56 7.36
CA ARG A 40 -6.97 1.50 7.76
C ARG A 40 -7.27 2.13 9.12
N PRO A 41 -6.25 2.38 9.94
CA PRO A 41 -6.44 2.97 11.26
C PRO A 41 -6.53 4.49 11.17
N LEU A 42 -7.55 5.07 11.79
CA LEU A 42 -7.73 6.51 11.92
C LEU A 42 -7.89 6.91 13.38
N LEU A 43 -7.34 8.07 13.75
CA LEU A 43 -7.56 8.67 15.07
C LEU A 43 -8.94 9.29 15.13
N VAL A 44 -9.64 9.08 16.23
CA VAL A 44 -11.00 9.56 16.45
C VAL A 44 -10.98 10.99 16.98
N LEU A 45 -11.89 11.81 16.43
CA LEU A 45 -12.22 13.13 16.97
C LEU A 45 -13.60 13.11 17.62
N GLU A 46 -13.72 13.72 18.78
CA GLU A 46 -15.00 14.00 19.43
C GLU A 46 -15.17 15.52 19.56
N GLU A 47 -16.23 16.04 18.98
CA GLU A 47 -16.53 17.48 18.95
C GLU A 47 -15.35 18.35 18.45
N GLY A 48 -14.62 17.83 17.46
CA GLY A 48 -13.42 18.50 16.89
C GLY A 48 -12.15 18.35 17.72
N ASN A 49 -12.19 17.69 18.86
CA ASN A 49 -11.03 17.45 19.71
C ASN A 49 -10.50 16.02 19.54
N LEU A 50 -9.18 15.89 19.57
CA LEU A 50 -8.53 14.59 19.50
C LEU A 50 -8.77 13.79 20.77
N VAL A 51 -9.27 12.56 20.65
CA VAL A 51 -9.44 11.63 21.77
C VAL A 51 -8.11 11.15 22.32
N LEU A 52 -7.08 11.12 21.47
CA LEU A 52 -5.72 10.78 21.86
C LEU A 52 -5.12 11.85 22.78
N THR A 53 -4.90 11.52 24.05
CA THR A 53 -4.34 12.43 25.04
C THR A 53 -2.82 12.26 25.17
N LYS A 54 -2.17 13.28 25.75
CA LYS A 54 -0.73 13.21 26.08
C LYS A 54 -0.43 12.03 27.03
N ARG A 55 -1.31 11.76 27.99
CA ARG A 55 -1.18 10.64 28.92
C ARG A 55 -1.17 9.30 28.20
N THR A 56 -2.04 9.15 27.19
CA THR A 56 -2.11 7.92 26.37
C THR A 56 -0.81 7.74 25.55
N LEU A 57 -0.25 8.83 25.02
CA LEU A 57 1.03 8.79 24.33
C LEU A 57 2.19 8.42 25.23
N ASP A 58 2.20 8.93 26.45
CA ASP A 58 3.25 8.62 27.43
C ASP A 58 3.14 7.14 27.88
N GLY A 59 1.94 6.59 28.06
CA GLY A 59 1.70 5.17 28.32
C GLY A 59 2.18 4.27 27.17
N LEU A 60 1.97 4.69 25.91
CA LEU A 60 2.51 3.96 24.74
C LEU A 60 4.05 3.98 24.71
N ARG A 61 4.66 5.12 25.03
CA ARG A 61 6.14 5.25 25.12
C ARG A 61 6.73 4.42 26.24
N ALA A 62 6.04 4.35 27.37
CA ALA A 62 6.43 3.51 28.50
C ALA A 62 6.21 2.01 28.24
N GLY A 63 5.49 1.63 27.19
CA GLY A 63 5.12 0.24 26.91
C GLY A 63 4.00 -0.30 27.80
N GLU A 64 3.30 0.56 28.54
CA GLU A 64 2.15 0.19 29.39
C GLU A 64 0.89 -0.04 28.55
N LEU A 65 0.79 0.64 27.40
CA LEU A 65 -0.31 0.51 26.45
C LEU A 65 0.19 -0.04 25.12
N THR A 66 -0.64 -0.84 24.48
CA THR A 66 -0.41 -1.36 23.14
C THR A 66 -1.29 -0.66 22.12
N PHE A 67 -1.01 -0.84 20.84
CA PHE A 67 -1.88 -0.35 19.76
C PHE A 67 -3.30 -0.92 19.87
N ASN A 68 -3.44 -2.19 20.25
CA ASN A 68 -4.74 -2.83 20.43
C ASN A 68 -5.54 -2.19 21.59
N ASP A 69 -4.88 -1.71 22.63
CA ASP A 69 -5.57 -1.01 23.72
C ASP A 69 -6.14 0.32 23.23
N LEU A 70 -5.48 1.02 22.31
CA LEU A 70 -6.01 2.23 21.68
C LEU A 70 -7.25 1.94 20.84
N VAL A 71 -7.25 0.82 20.13
CA VAL A 71 -8.42 0.38 19.35
C VAL A 71 -9.58 0.02 20.29
N ASN A 72 -9.32 -0.73 21.34
CA ASN A 72 -10.35 -1.17 22.30
C ASN A 72 -10.93 -0.01 23.12
N THR A 73 -10.18 1.06 23.31
CA THR A 73 -10.63 2.26 24.02
C THR A 73 -11.27 3.30 23.10
N GLY A 74 -11.33 3.02 21.79
CA GLY A 74 -11.95 3.91 20.81
C GLY A 74 -11.13 5.16 20.47
N VAL A 75 -9.85 5.18 20.79
CA VAL A 75 -8.92 6.24 20.37
C VAL A 75 -8.57 6.10 18.89
N ILE A 76 -8.47 4.86 18.43
CA ILE A 76 -8.26 4.49 17.04
C ILE A 76 -9.44 3.65 16.56
N GLU A 77 -9.94 3.91 15.38
CA GLU A 77 -10.91 3.07 14.69
C GLU A 77 -10.32 2.48 13.42
N TRP A 78 -10.66 1.21 13.17
CA TRP A 78 -10.45 0.57 11.90
C TRP A 78 -11.59 0.93 10.96
N VAL A 79 -11.25 1.53 9.83
CA VAL A 79 -12.20 2.02 8.84
C VAL A 79 -11.95 1.33 7.52
N ASP A 80 -13.00 0.83 6.88
CA ASP A 80 -12.94 0.32 5.50
C ASP A 80 -13.24 1.43 4.48
N ALA A 81 -13.04 1.12 3.20
CA ALA A 81 -13.24 2.08 2.12
C ALA A 81 -14.69 2.59 2.02
N GLU A 82 -15.68 1.76 2.35
CA GLU A 82 -17.09 2.16 2.29
C GLU A 82 -17.47 3.07 3.46
N GLU A 83 -17.03 2.77 4.68
CA GLU A 83 -17.28 3.63 5.84
C GLU A 83 -16.54 4.97 5.70
N GLU A 84 -15.38 4.99 5.05
CA GLU A 84 -14.58 6.19 4.84
C GLU A 84 -15.33 7.26 4.01
N GLU A 85 -16.22 6.85 3.10
CA GLU A 85 -17.05 7.79 2.35
C GLU A 85 -17.96 8.66 3.24
N ASP A 86 -18.35 8.14 4.39
CA ASP A 86 -19.19 8.85 5.39
C ASP A 86 -18.36 9.68 6.40
N LEU A 87 -17.04 9.74 6.24
CA LEU A 87 -16.14 10.40 7.18
C LEU A 87 -15.51 11.66 6.58
N LEU A 88 -15.22 12.61 7.45
CA LEU A 88 -14.37 13.73 7.11
C LEU A 88 -13.05 13.58 7.87
N VAL A 89 -11.98 13.29 7.12
CA VAL A 89 -10.66 12.97 7.67
C VAL A 89 -9.73 14.16 7.51
N ALA A 90 -9.13 14.64 8.61
CA ALA A 90 -8.12 15.68 8.56
C ALA A 90 -6.74 15.06 8.26
N PRO A 91 -5.89 15.74 7.44
CA PRO A 91 -4.62 15.16 7.00
C PRO A 91 -3.57 15.08 8.12
N ARG A 92 -3.61 15.97 9.11
CA ARG A 92 -2.64 16.01 10.22
C ARG A 92 -3.28 16.44 11.52
N PRO A 93 -2.83 15.89 12.66
CA PRO A 93 -3.30 16.34 13.99
C PRO A 93 -3.00 17.82 14.28
N PHE A 94 -1.92 18.35 13.73
CA PHE A 94 -1.49 19.74 13.97
C PHE A 94 -2.33 20.77 13.19
N ASP A 95 -3.00 20.35 12.13
CA ASP A 95 -3.80 21.22 11.29
C ASP A 95 -5.21 21.43 11.86
N LEU A 96 -5.61 20.67 12.89
CA LEU A 96 -6.94 20.73 13.50
C LEU A 96 -7.32 22.12 14.04
N PRO A 97 -6.47 22.82 14.81
CA PRO A 97 -6.78 24.15 15.31
C PRO A 97 -6.93 25.21 14.21
N GLU A 98 -6.22 25.02 13.09
CA GLU A 98 -6.27 25.92 11.95
C GLU A 98 -7.46 25.63 11.04
N LEU A 99 -7.81 24.35 10.88
CA LEU A 99 -8.90 23.92 10.00
C LEU A 99 -10.28 24.06 10.65
N SER A 100 -10.38 23.82 11.96
CA SER A 100 -11.65 23.86 12.70
C SER A 100 -12.33 25.24 12.69
N PRO A 101 -11.64 26.36 12.96
CA PRO A 101 -12.29 27.67 12.98
C PRO A 101 -12.57 28.24 11.58
N LYS A 102 -11.80 27.88 10.56
CA LYS A 102 -11.99 28.41 9.21
C LYS A 102 -13.17 27.79 8.47
N HIS A 103 -13.55 26.57 8.78
CA HIS A 103 -14.62 25.83 8.13
C HIS A 103 -15.93 25.82 8.92
N SER A 104 -15.92 26.30 10.15
CA SER A 104 -17.09 26.29 11.05
C SER A 104 -17.78 27.65 11.20
N ARG A 105 -17.58 28.58 10.25
CA ARG A 105 -18.25 29.86 10.30
C ARG A 105 -19.69 29.73 9.81
N PRO A 106 -20.71 29.86 10.67
CA PRO A 106 -22.09 29.97 10.20
C PRO A 106 -22.24 31.26 9.40
N ILE A 107 -22.44 31.16 8.10
CA ILE A 107 -22.90 32.29 7.29
C ILE A 107 -24.38 32.47 7.66
N ASN A 108 -24.71 33.59 8.25
CA ASN A 108 -26.10 33.90 8.58
C ASN A 108 -26.77 34.38 7.28
N PRO A 109 -27.66 33.59 6.65
CA PRO A 109 -28.28 33.95 5.36
C PRO A 109 -29.24 35.11 5.45
N ALA A 110 -29.61 35.58 6.68
CA ALA A 110 -30.60 36.62 6.88
C ALA A 110 -30.10 38.05 6.57
N LYS A 111 -28.82 38.23 6.26
CA LYS A 111 -28.22 39.56 6.01
C LYS A 111 -27.36 39.62 4.74
N VAL A 112 -27.78 38.98 3.69
CA VAL A 112 -27.18 39.21 2.35
C VAL A 112 -27.89 40.43 1.77
N GLU A 113 -27.31 41.61 1.88
CA GLU A 113 -27.78 42.79 1.18
C GLU A 113 -27.35 42.75 -0.29
N TRP A 114 -28.31 42.61 -1.17
CA TRP A 114 -28.11 42.73 -2.58
C TRP A 114 -27.77 44.18 -2.95
N LEU A 115 -26.57 44.45 -3.36
CA LEU A 115 -26.22 45.73 -3.96
C LEU A 115 -27.10 45.97 -5.19
N ASN A 116 -27.82 47.13 -5.23
CA ASN A 116 -28.76 47.52 -6.26
C ASN A 116 -28.14 47.38 -7.64
N LEU A 117 -28.70 46.54 -8.48
CA LEU A 117 -28.27 46.21 -9.84
C LEU A 117 -28.42 47.37 -10.87
N GLY A 118 -28.91 48.53 -10.44
CA GLY A 118 -29.19 49.66 -11.35
C GLY A 118 -28.01 50.26 -12.11
N ASP A 119 -26.79 50.16 -11.56
CA ASP A 119 -25.59 50.80 -12.12
C ASP A 119 -24.64 49.85 -12.87
N MET A 120 -25.07 48.61 -13.15
CA MET A 120 -24.17 47.54 -13.58
C MET A 120 -24.10 47.24 -15.08
N LYS A 121 -24.60 48.10 -15.95
CA LYS A 121 -24.59 47.81 -17.40
C LYS A 121 -23.19 47.60 -18.03
N ASN A 122 -22.11 47.86 -17.29
CA ASN A 122 -20.74 47.74 -17.80
C ASN A 122 -19.74 47.00 -16.88
N LYS A 123 -20.17 46.32 -15.79
CA LYS A 123 -19.25 45.59 -14.90
C LYS A 123 -19.39 44.09 -15.10
N LYS A 124 -18.24 43.42 -15.19
CA LYS A 124 -18.14 41.96 -15.37
C LYS A 124 -18.28 41.17 -14.10
N GLU A 125 -18.27 41.79 -12.93
CA GLU A 125 -18.30 41.14 -11.62
C GLU A 125 -19.24 41.92 -10.68
N ALA A 126 -20.02 41.19 -9.89
CA ALA A 126 -20.80 41.72 -8.78
C ALA A 126 -20.08 41.45 -7.47
N LYS A 127 -20.03 42.45 -6.58
CA LYS A 127 -19.54 42.28 -5.21
C LYS A 127 -20.71 41.97 -4.28
N LEU A 128 -20.62 40.85 -3.58
CA LEU A 128 -21.55 40.46 -2.53
C LEU A 128 -20.88 40.64 -1.18
N SER A 129 -21.54 41.33 -0.25
CA SER A 129 -21.08 41.40 1.13
C SER A 129 -21.92 40.49 2.01
N ALA A 130 -21.27 39.66 2.82
CA ALA A 130 -21.92 38.81 3.81
C ALA A 130 -21.36 39.10 5.21
N GLU A 131 -22.22 39.24 6.20
CA GLU A 131 -21.81 39.35 7.59
C GLU A 131 -21.57 37.94 8.15
N VAL A 132 -20.35 37.68 8.59
CA VAL A 132 -19.92 36.43 9.21
C VAL A 132 -19.73 36.65 10.70
N GLN A 133 -20.45 35.89 11.52
CA GLN A 133 -20.33 35.96 12.97
C GLN A 133 -19.16 35.08 13.45
N MET A 134 -18.17 35.68 14.08
CA MET A 134 -17.00 34.98 14.60
C MET A 134 -17.34 34.28 15.94
N PRO A 135 -16.61 33.23 16.34
CA PRO A 135 -16.80 32.53 17.60
C PRO A 135 -16.63 33.42 18.84
N ASN A 136 -15.92 34.56 18.71
CA ASN A 136 -15.75 35.57 19.76
C ASN A 136 -16.90 36.57 19.84
N GLY A 137 -17.96 36.37 19.05
CA GLY A 137 -19.14 37.27 19.04
C GLY A 137 -19.00 38.51 18.16
N GLU A 138 -17.84 38.73 17.50
CA GLU A 138 -17.65 39.83 16.56
C GLU A 138 -18.23 39.47 15.18
N THR A 139 -18.86 40.43 14.54
CA THR A 139 -19.35 40.32 13.16
C THR A 139 -18.32 40.95 12.21
N VAL A 140 -17.84 40.18 11.25
CA VAL A 140 -16.93 40.64 10.20
C VAL A 140 -17.66 40.60 8.86
N THR A 141 -17.61 41.66 8.09
CA THR A 141 -18.17 41.73 6.74
C THR A 141 -17.12 41.25 5.75
N GLU A 142 -17.38 40.15 5.08
CA GLU A 142 -16.52 39.66 3.99
C GLU A 142 -17.14 39.98 2.63
N GLU A 143 -16.33 40.52 1.71
CA GLU A 143 -16.75 40.83 0.34
C GLU A 143 -16.31 39.69 -0.59
N PHE A 144 -17.25 39.21 -1.40
CA PHE A 144 -17.02 38.18 -2.43
C PHE A 144 -17.30 38.75 -3.80
N SER A 145 -16.45 38.52 -4.80
CA SER A 145 -16.70 38.85 -6.19
C SER A 145 -17.30 37.64 -6.92
N VAL A 146 -18.44 37.84 -7.55
CA VAL A 146 -19.13 36.81 -8.35
C VAL A 146 -19.21 37.27 -9.81
N PRO A 147 -18.82 36.43 -10.79
CA PRO A 147 -18.94 36.79 -12.22
C PRO A 147 -20.42 36.92 -12.64
N LEU A 148 -20.74 37.98 -13.38
CA LEU A 148 -22.10 38.35 -13.81
C LEU A 148 -22.73 37.41 -14.86
N ASN A 149 -22.15 36.27 -15.12
CA ASN A 149 -22.70 35.25 -16.04
C ASN A 149 -23.81 34.41 -15.45
N TYR A 150 -24.12 34.58 -14.14
CA TYR A 150 -25.20 33.88 -13.49
C TYR A 150 -26.48 34.69 -13.50
N TYR A 151 -27.58 34.10 -14.02
CA TYR A 151 -28.91 34.69 -13.90
C TYR A 151 -29.34 34.67 -12.43
N GLN A 152 -30.19 35.62 -12.05
CA GLN A 152 -30.66 35.85 -10.67
C GLN A 152 -31.27 34.56 -10.06
N GLU A 153 -31.96 33.73 -10.84
CA GLU A 153 -32.51 32.44 -10.45
C GLU A 153 -31.45 31.41 -10.08
N ASP A 154 -30.28 31.46 -10.73
CA ASP A 154 -29.18 30.50 -10.43
C ASP A 154 -28.44 30.92 -9.16
N ILE A 155 -28.38 32.23 -8.88
CA ILE A 155 -27.81 32.77 -7.63
C ILE A 155 -28.74 32.41 -6.45
N GLU A 156 -30.06 32.51 -6.62
CA GLU A 156 -31.02 32.07 -5.60
C GLU A 156 -30.95 30.56 -5.34
N LYS A 157 -30.79 29.75 -6.37
CA LYS A 157 -30.60 28.30 -6.25
C LYS A 157 -29.28 27.96 -5.58
N LEU A 158 -28.18 28.64 -5.93
CA LEU A 158 -26.88 28.48 -5.28
C LEU A 158 -26.92 28.90 -3.82
N THR A 159 -27.58 30.02 -3.50
CA THR A 159 -27.76 30.47 -2.11
C THR A 159 -28.64 29.50 -1.32
N ALA A 160 -29.70 28.97 -1.93
CA ALA A 160 -30.55 27.95 -1.33
C ALA A 160 -29.84 26.59 -1.15
N GLN A 161 -28.95 26.21 -2.07
CA GLN A 161 -28.09 25.04 -1.96
C GLN A 161 -27.03 25.22 -0.86
N GLN A 162 -26.37 26.38 -0.81
CA GLN A 162 -25.42 26.71 0.28
C GLN A 162 -26.08 26.76 1.64
N THR A 163 -27.33 27.27 1.74
CA THR A 163 -28.11 27.26 3.00
C THR A 163 -28.50 25.85 3.42
N LYS A 164 -28.74 24.92 2.49
CA LYS A 164 -28.93 23.50 2.79
C LYS A 164 -27.64 22.78 3.13
N GLN A 165 -26.49 23.26 2.66
CA GLN A 165 -25.16 22.70 2.90
C GLN A 165 -24.45 23.26 4.15
N ASN A 166 -25.02 24.24 4.85
CA ASN A 166 -24.48 24.79 6.11
C ASN A 166 -24.63 23.81 7.31
N LYS A 167 -24.44 22.50 7.07
CA LYS A 167 -23.91 21.61 8.09
C LYS A 167 -22.44 21.97 8.23
N VAL A 168 -22.08 22.53 9.36
CA VAL A 168 -20.70 22.70 9.79
C VAL A 168 -19.99 21.38 9.55
N LEU A 169 -19.08 21.34 8.58
CA LEU A 169 -18.29 20.15 8.29
C LEU A 169 -17.28 20.00 9.43
N VAL A 170 -17.64 19.19 10.40
CA VAL A 170 -16.75 18.87 11.53
C VAL A 170 -15.96 17.64 11.16
N TYR A 171 -14.64 17.73 11.19
CA TYR A 171 -13.79 16.56 11.04
C TYR A 171 -14.14 15.50 12.08
N THR A 172 -14.29 14.27 11.63
CA THR A 172 -14.65 13.12 12.46
C THR A 172 -13.44 12.30 12.85
N HIS A 173 -12.43 12.31 12.00
CA HIS A 173 -11.19 11.54 12.16
C HIS A 173 -9.98 12.33 11.69
N VAL A 174 -8.81 11.83 12.07
CA VAL A 174 -7.50 12.38 11.66
C VAL A 174 -6.59 11.23 11.27
N GLU A 175 -5.78 11.45 10.24
CA GLU A 175 -4.69 10.55 9.88
C GLU A 175 -3.66 10.43 11.02
N ILE A 176 -3.21 9.22 11.30
CA ILE A 176 -2.09 9.01 12.22
C ILE A 176 -0.80 9.58 11.60
N ASP A 177 -0.57 9.25 10.33
CA ASP A 177 0.50 9.81 9.51
C ASP A 177 0.00 9.86 8.07
N PRO A 178 0.15 10.97 7.33
CA PRO A 178 -0.27 11.08 5.93
C PRO A 178 0.30 9.99 5.02
N GLN A 179 1.44 9.40 5.39
CA GLN A 179 2.04 8.30 4.63
C GLN A 179 1.23 7.00 4.70
N LEU A 180 0.35 6.82 5.69
CA LEU A 180 -0.48 5.62 5.84
C LEU A 180 -1.56 5.47 4.77
N ILE A 181 -1.81 6.51 3.96
CA ILE A 181 -2.66 6.38 2.77
C ILE A 181 -2.02 5.50 1.71
N LEU A 182 -0.67 5.40 1.72
CA LEU A 182 0.08 4.56 0.81
C LEU A 182 0.16 3.13 1.34
N GLY A 183 0.02 2.15 0.45
CA GLY A 183 0.31 0.75 0.75
C GLY A 183 1.80 0.54 1.07
N VAL A 184 2.14 -0.63 1.61
CA VAL A 184 3.51 -0.96 2.03
C VAL A 184 4.52 -0.77 0.89
N CYS A 185 4.21 -1.26 -0.32
CA CYS A 185 5.12 -1.13 -1.47
C CYS A 185 5.33 0.32 -1.90
N ALA A 186 4.26 1.12 -1.94
CA ALA A 186 4.35 2.54 -2.27
C ALA A 186 5.10 3.34 -1.20
N SER A 187 4.99 2.94 0.06
CA SER A 187 5.71 3.57 1.18
C SER A 187 7.22 3.30 1.16
N LEU A 188 7.68 2.33 0.38
CA LEU A 188 9.11 2.09 0.17
C LEU A 188 9.72 3.10 -0.83
N VAL A 189 8.91 3.75 -1.66
CA VAL A 189 9.38 4.72 -2.63
C VAL A 189 9.71 6.04 -1.92
N PRO A 190 10.95 6.57 -2.04
CA PRO A 190 11.29 7.86 -1.47
C PRO A 190 10.64 8.99 -2.29
N TYR A 191 10.12 10.01 -1.59
CA TYR A 191 9.47 11.17 -2.20
C TYR A 191 8.45 10.83 -3.31
N PRO A 192 7.42 10.00 -3.03
CA PRO A 192 6.45 9.60 -4.05
C PRO A 192 5.66 10.80 -4.59
N GLU A 193 5.48 11.84 -3.78
CA GLU A 193 4.81 13.11 -4.16
C GLU A 193 5.59 13.93 -5.19
N HIS A 194 6.89 13.69 -5.36
CA HIS A 194 7.74 14.34 -6.38
C HIS A 194 7.68 13.61 -7.73
N ASN A 195 7.07 12.46 -7.79
CA ASN A 195 6.97 11.63 -8.98
C ASN A 195 5.55 11.63 -9.56
N SER A 196 5.42 11.39 -10.84
CA SER A 196 4.11 11.18 -11.46
C SER A 196 3.47 9.89 -10.95
N THR A 197 2.15 9.90 -10.73
CA THR A 197 1.38 8.75 -10.21
C THR A 197 1.60 7.45 -11.00
N PRO A 198 1.59 7.44 -12.37
CA PRO A 198 1.86 6.22 -13.12
C PRO A 198 3.25 5.63 -12.86
N ARG A 199 4.24 6.48 -12.61
CA ARG A 199 5.62 6.02 -12.33
C ARG A 199 5.76 5.48 -10.90
N VAL A 200 5.08 6.06 -9.94
CA VAL A 200 4.98 5.50 -8.57
C VAL A 200 4.29 4.13 -8.61
N THR A 201 3.21 4.00 -9.36
CA THR A 201 2.50 2.72 -9.56
C THR A 201 3.43 1.69 -10.22
N GLY A 202 4.17 2.07 -11.27
CA GLY A 202 5.17 1.21 -11.90
C GLY A 202 6.26 0.77 -10.91
N GLY A 203 6.77 1.69 -10.10
CA GLY A 203 7.75 1.41 -9.04
C GLY A 203 7.24 0.42 -8.01
N THR A 204 6.00 0.54 -7.57
CA THR A 204 5.38 -0.40 -6.61
C THR A 204 5.21 -1.81 -7.19
N ALA A 205 4.92 -1.93 -8.47
CA ALA A 205 4.88 -3.22 -9.16
C ALA A 205 6.27 -3.86 -9.25
N MET A 206 7.30 -3.07 -9.56
CA MET A 206 8.68 -3.55 -9.68
C MET A 206 9.30 -3.95 -8.34
N VAL A 207 8.95 -3.31 -7.22
CA VAL A 207 9.43 -3.70 -5.88
C VAL A 207 9.12 -5.16 -5.57
N LYS A 208 7.97 -5.65 -5.98
CA LYS A 208 7.54 -7.04 -5.77
C LYS A 208 8.34 -8.04 -6.61
N GLN A 209 9.03 -7.59 -7.64
CA GLN A 209 9.81 -8.40 -8.58
C GLN A 209 11.32 -8.16 -8.41
N SER A 210 11.73 -7.37 -7.43
CA SER A 210 13.14 -7.08 -7.18
C SER A 210 13.88 -8.32 -6.70
N LEU A 211 15.12 -8.48 -7.17
CA LEU A 211 16.02 -9.54 -6.72
C LEU A 211 16.77 -9.11 -5.47
N GLY A 212 16.87 -10.02 -4.52
CA GLY A 212 17.55 -9.82 -3.25
C GLY A 212 17.79 -11.15 -2.54
N LEU A 213 17.67 -11.14 -1.22
CA LEU A 213 17.63 -12.35 -0.39
C LEU A 213 16.18 -12.65 -0.04
N PRO A 214 15.57 -13.71 -0.60
CA PRO A 214 14.14 -13.99 -0.39
C PRO A 214 13.82 -14.33 1.06
N SER A 215 14.75 -15.01 1.74
CA SER A 215 14.59 -15.41 3.15
C SER A 215 15.95 -15.70 3.77
N SER A 216 16.07 -15.64 5.11
CA SER A 216 17.27 -16.03 5.82
C SER A 216 17.55 -17.54 5.73
N ASN A 217 16.50 -18.35 5.63
CA ASN A 217 16.56 -19.81 5.51
C ASN A 217 16.34 -20.32 4.07
N TYR A 218 16.78 -19.56 3.08
CA TYR A 218 16.52 -19.87 1.66
C TYR A 218 16.99 -21.27 1.22
N ARG A 219 18.00 -21.84 1.91
CA ARG A 219 18.51 -23.21 1.62
C ARG A 219 17.57 -24.31 2.09
N LEU A 220 16.73 -24.02 3.09
CA LEU A 220 15.82 -25.00 3.70
C LEU A 220 14.40 -24.93 3.15
N ARG A 221 14.08 -23.84 2.43
CA ARG A 221 12.74 -23.63 1.89
C ARG A 221 12.49 -24.52 0.66
N PRO A 222 11.31 -25.16 0.57
CA PRO A 222 10.92 -25.98 -0.57
C PRO A 222 10.38 -25.17 -1.75
N ASP A 223 10.92 -23.97 -1.99
CA ASP A 223 10.47 -23.13 -3.09
C ASP A 223 10.83 -23.76 -4.43
N THR A 224 9.87 -23.83 -5.35
CA THR A 224 10.09 -24.40 -6.68
C THR A 224 11.15 -23.65 -7.46
N ARG A 225 11.15 -22.31 -7.34
CA ARG A 225 12.11 -21.41 -7.97
C ARG A 225 12.45 -20.29 -7.00
N ALA A 226 13.72 -19.98 -6.87
CA ALA A 226 14.19 -18.83 -6.10
C ALA A 226 15.38 -18.19 -6.80
N HIS A 227 15.47 -16.87 -6.74
CA HIS A 227 16.62 -16.11 -7.19
C HIS A 227 17.26 -15.43 -5.99
N ILE A 228 18.58 -15.49 -5.91
CA ILE A 228 19.37 -14.84 -4.86
C ILE A 228 20.32 -13.89 -5.54
N MET A 229 20.22 -12.61 -5.18
CA MET A 229 21.13 -11.60 -5.70
C MET A 229 22.49 -11.70 -5.01
N HIS A 230 23.56 -11.66 -5.82
CA HIS A 230 24.90 -11.51 -5.28
C HIS A 230 25.17 -10.05 -4.89
N TYR A 231 25.76 -9.84 -3.73
CA TYR A 231 26.10 -8.52 -3.20
C TYR A 231 24.92 -7.52 -3.18
N PRO A 232 23.79 -7.86 -2.55
CA PRO A 232 22.70 -6.91 -2.38
C PRO A 232 23.17 -5.75 -1.52
N GLN A 233 22.72 -4.54 -1.85
CA GLN A 233 23.12 -3.32 -1.16
C GLN A 233 21.91 -2.60 -0.55
N GLN A 234 22.11 -1.99 0.59
CA GLN A 234 21.10 -1.09 1.14
C GLN A 234 21.01 0.16 0.28
N SER A 235 19.79 0.65 0.06
CA SER A 235 19.60 1.90 -0.66
C SER A 235 20.21 3.08 0.11
N ILE A 236 20.84 4.01 -0.62
CA ILE A 236 21.40 5.24 -0.06
C ILE A 236 20.27 6.08 0.56
N VAL A 237 19.14 6.19 -0.15
CA VAL A 237 17.95 6.88 0.33
C VAL A 237 16.97 5.86 0.92
N GLY A 238 16.36 6.19 2.04
CA GLY A 238 15.41 5.29 2.69
C GLY A 238 14.21 6.01 3.28
N THR A 239 13.13 5.27 3.44
CA THR A 239 11.90 5.72 4.09
C THR A 239 11.74 5.13 5.48
N ARG A 240 10.81 5.67 6.28
CA ARG A 240 10.44 5.07 7.57
C ARG A 240 9.91 3.64 7.40
N ALA A 241 9.13 3.41 6.34
CA ALA A 241 8.58 2.10 6.03
C ALA A 241 9.67 1.06 5.77
N MET A 242 10.76 1.41 5.10
CA MET A 242 11.91 0.51 4.91
C MET A 242 12.53 0.07 6.23
N LYS A 243 12.54 0.95 7.24
CA LYS A 243 13.04 0.64 8.57
C LYS A 243 12.07 -0.29 9.33
N SER A 244 10.79 0.06 9.33
CA SER A 244 9.74 -0.68 10.06
C SER A 244 9.50 -2.08 9.51
N THR A 245 9.57 -2.26 8.19
CA THR A 245 9.40 -3.56 7.52
C THR A 245 10.66 -4.42 7.54
N GLY A 246 11.80 -3.90 8.01
CA GLY A 246 13.08 -4.60 7.96
C GLY A 246 13.68 -4.72 6.55
N PHE A 247 13.17 -3.97 5.56
CA PHE A 247 13.66 -4.01 4.17
C PHE A 247 15.16 -3.70 4.07
N LYS A 248 15.68 -2.82 4.94
CA LYS A 248 17.12 -2.53 4.98
C LYS A 248 17.99 -3.71 5.41
N GLN A 249 17.45 -4.66 6.18
CA GLN A 249 18.17 -5.85 6.60
C GLN A 249 18.26 -6.90 5.50
N ARG A 250 17.31 -6.90 4.56
CA ARG A 250 17.26 -7.78 3.39
C ARG A 250 16.98 -6.95 2.14
N PRO A 251 17.95 -6.17 1.68
CA PRO A 251 17.75 -5.29 0.55
C PRO A 251 17.55 -6.08 -0.74
N GLY A 252 16.68 -5.58 -1.61
CA GLY A 252 16.42 -6.14 -2.93
C GLY A 252 16.93 -5.24 -4.03
N GLY A 253 18.25 -5.17 -4.21
CA GLY A 253 18.86 -4.37 -5.26
C GLY A 253 20.30 -3.97 -4.98
N GLN A 254 20.80 -3.11 -5.84
CA GLN A 254 22.15 -2.52 -5.75
C GLN A 254 22.06 -1.03 -6.06
N ASN A 255 23.01 -0.25 -5.58
CA ASN A 255 23.13 1.16 -5.92
C ASN A 255 23.88 1.32 -7.24
N PHE A 256 23.26 1.97 -8.22
CA PHE A 256 23.85 2.20 -9.54
C PHE A 256 24.23 3.67 -9.70
N VAL A 257 25.31 3.92 -10.39
CA VAL A 257 25.58 5.23 -10.97
C VAL A 257 24.88 5.30 -12.32
N VAL A 258 23.89 6.18 -12.44
CA VAL A 258 23.05 6.30 -13.65
C VAL A 258 23.33 7.63 -14.33
N ALA A 259 23.65 7.60 -15.63
CA ALA A 259 23.68 8.77 -16.48
C ALA A 259 22.45 8.78 -17.39
N ILE A 260 21.63 9.81 -17.28
CA ILE A 260 20.44 9.99 -18.12
C ILE A 260 20.84 10.83 -19.33
N MET A 261 21.15 10.17 -20.43
CA MET A 261 21.62 10.81 -21.66
C MET A 261 21.35 9.95 -22.89
N SER A 262 21.28 10.54 -24.06
CA SER A 262 21.33 9.81 -25.32
C SER A 262 22.76 9.38 -25.59
N HIS A 263 22.97 8.11 -25.94
CA HIS A 263 24.29 7.57 -26.30
C HIS A 263 24.23 6.93 -27.69
N HIS A 264 24.45 7.75 -28.72
CA HIS A 264 24.42 7.35 -30.14
C HIS A 264 23.18 6.58 -30.59
N GLY A 265 22.05 6.76 -29.87
CA GLY A 265 20.80 6.07 -30.15
C GLY A 265 20.73 4.61 -29.67
N TYR A 266 21.80 4.04 -29.09
CA TYR A 266 21.79 2.65 -28.63
C TYR A 266 20.95 2.42 -27.35
N ASN A 267 20.49 3.48 -26.71
CA ASN A 267 19.62 3.43 -25.52
C ASN A 267 18.20 3.99 -25.77
N MET A 268 17.71 3.90 -27.01
CA MET A 268 16.33 4.26 -27.33
C MET A 268 15.33 3.23 -26.81
N GLN A 269 14.07 3.68 -26.56
CA GLN A 269 12.95 2.78 -26.25
C GLN A 269 13.21 1.82 -25.08
N ASP A 270 13.56 2.32 -23.93
CA ASP A 270 13.85 1.52 -22.73
C ASP A 270 15.13 0.66 -22.79
N ALA A 271 15.93 0.80 -23.85
CA ALA A 271 17.25 0.15 -23.94
C ALA A 271 18.21 0.76 -22.92
N VAL A 272 19.09 -0.05 -22.36
CA VAL A 272 20.07 0.33 -21.34
C VAL A 272 21.47 -0.03 -21.81
N ILE A 273 22.41 0.91 -21.64
CA ILE A 273 23.85 0.66 -21.86
C ILE A 273 24.51 0.46 -20.50
N MET A 274 25.20 -0.65 -20.32
CA MET A 274 25.87 -0.97 -19.06
C MET A 274 27.40 -1.03 -19.27
N ASN A 275 28.11 -0.62 -18.23
CA ASN A 275 29.55 -0.76 -18.20
C ASN A 275 29.94 -2.25 -18.10
N ARG A 276 30.70 -2.77 -19.06
CA ARG A 276 31.14 -4.17 -19.12
C ARG A 276 31.94 -4.58 -17.88
N ALA A 277 32.88 -3.76 -17.46
CA ALA A 277 33.69 -4.07 -16.28
C ALA A 277 32.87 -4.15 -15.00
N SER A 278 31.77 -3.36 -14.87
CA SER A 278 30.85 -3.45 -13.75
C SER A 278 30.07 -4.76 -13.75
N VAL A 279 29.64 -5.23 -14.94
CA VAL A 279 28.96 -6.53 -15.10
C VAL A 279 29.91 -7.66 -14.74
N GLU A 280 31.16 -7.62 -15.23
CA GLU A 280 32.21 -8.60 -14.91
C GLU A 280 32.51 -8.65 -13.40
N ARG A 281 32.37 -7.52 -12.69
CA ARG A 281 32.49 -7.42 -11.23
C ARG A 281 31.20 -7.77 -10.45
N SER A 282 30.27 -8.45 -11.10
CA SER A 282 29.03 -8.95 -10.49
C SER A 282 27.89 -7.94 -10.35
N LEU A 283 27.87 -6.86 -11.13
CA LEU A 283 26.72 -5.99 -11.18
C LEU A 283 25.50 -6.79 -11.69
N GLY A 284 24.42 -6.84 -10.89
CA GLY A 284 23.19 -7.53 -11.23
C GLY A 284 23.28 -9.06 -11.29
N ARG A 285 24.39 -9.66 -10.83
CA ARG A 285 24.56 -11.12 -10.83
C ARG A 285 23.65 -11.76 -9.79
N SER A 286 23.02 -12.86 -10.18
CA SER A 286 22.15 -13.65 -9.29
C SER A 286 22.41 -15.14 -9.48
N SER A 287 22.08 -15.92 -8.44
CA SER A 287 22.01 -17.38 -8.51
C SER A 287 20.56 -17.81 -8.59
N PHE A 288 20.26 -18.76 -9.44
CA PHE A 288 18.96 -19.38 -9.58
C PHE A 288 18.95 -20.72 -8.86
N ILE A 289 18.02 -20.89 -7.94
CA ILE A 289 17.80 -22.14 -7.22
C ILE A 289 16.50 -22.76 -7.71
N ARG A 290 16.55 -24.05 -8.02
CA ARG A 290 15.37 -24.82 -8.37
C ARG A 290 15.33 -26.11 -7.57
N THR A 291 14.18 -26.37 -6.97
CA THR A 291 13.91 -27.60 -6.22
C THR A 291 13.23 -28.60 -7.13
N TYR A 292 13.76 -29.81 -7.16
CA TYR A 292 13.16 -30.94 -7.84
C TYR A 292 12.68 -31.92 -6.77
N ASN A 293 11.42 -32.35 -6.89
CA ASN A 293 10.83 -33.35 -6.00
C ASN A 293 10.52 -34.60 -6.83
N ALA A 294 10.83 -35.75 -6.27
CA ALA A 294 10.47 -37.04 -6.81
C ALA A 294 9.91 -37.93 -5.70
N GLU A 295 8.93 -38.75 -6.04
CA GLU A 295 8.32 -39.69 -5.10
C GLU A 295 8.13 -41.05 -5.77
N ASN A 296 8.28 -42.12 -5.01
CA ASN A 296 7.97 -43.47 -5.45
C ASN A 296 6.46 -43.65 -5.48
N LYS A 297 5.89 -43.97 -6.63
CA LYS A 297 4.46 -44.21 -6.79
C LYS A 297 4.19 -45.69 -6.99
N ARG A 298 3.12 -46.20 -6.38
CA ARG A 298 2.56 -47.52 -6.63
C ARG A 298 1.33 -47.40 -7.51
N PHE A 299 1.28 -48.19 -8.55
CA PHE A 299 0.18 -48.22 -9.48
C PHE A 299 -0.76 -49.42 -9.28
N PRO A 300 -2.05 -49.29 -9.62
CA PRO A 300 -2.94 -50.45 -9.67
C PRO A 300 -2.38 -51.48 -10.64
N GLY A 301 -2.17 -52.72 -10.17
CA GLY A 301 -1.51 -53.77 -10.95
C GLY A 301 -0.12 -54.21 -10.47
N GLY A 302 0.33 -53.63 -9.35
CA GLY A 302 1.58 -54.06 -8.69
C GLY A 302 2.86 -53.42 -9.25
N GLN A 303 2.73 -52.49 -10.19
CA GLN A 303 3.88 -51.72 -10.66
C GLN A 303 4.27 -50.66 -9.64
N GLU A 304 5.56 -50.51 -9.40
CA GLU A 304 6.14 -49.50 -8.52
C GLU A 304 7.19 -48.68 -9.23
N GLU A 305 7.22 -47.38 -8.96
CA GLU A 305 8.36 -46.55 -9.27
C GLU A 305 9.41 -46.68 -8.19
N ARG A 306 10.69 -46.77 -8.57
CA ARG A 306 11.81 -46.83 -7.64
C ARG A 306 12.84 -45.78 -8.01
N ILE A 307 13.42 -45.14 -7.00
CA ILE A 307 14.56 -44.26 -7.16
C ILE A 307 15.78 -45.10 -6.88
N GLU A 308 16.50 -45.46 -7.91
CA GLU A 308 17.72 -46.32 -7.83
C GLU A 308 18.61 -46.08 -9.04
N VAL A 309 19.87 -46.42 -8.92
CA VAL A 309 20.76 -46.48 -10.09
C VAL A 309 20.47 -47.74 -10.87
N PRO A 310 20.14 -47.66 -12.18
CA PRO A 310 19.88 -48.83 -13.01
C PRO A 310 21.08 -49.78 -13.02
N GLY A 311 20.87 -50.98 -12.55
CA GLY A 311 21.90 -52.02 -12.48
C GLY A 311 22.18 -52.64 -13.87
N THR A 312 23.32 -53.33 -13.97
CA THR A 312 23.82 -54.01 -15.19
C THR A 312 23.05 -55.27 -15.60
N GLY A 313 21.89 -55.53 -15.02
CA GLY A 313 21.08 -56.72 -15.29
C GLY A 313 19.63 -56.48 -15.68
N LEU A 314 19.24 -55.23 -15.89
CA LEU A 314 17.87 -54.85 -16.16
C LEU A 314 17.71 -54.51 -17.64
N ASP A 315 17.77 -55.55 -18.50
CA ASP A 315 17.60 -55.41 -19.96
C ASP A 315 16.20 -54.94 -20.39
N GLU A 316 15.26 -54.75 -19.47
CA GLU A 316 13.86 -54.40 -19.75
C GLU A 316 13.53 -52.90 -19.52
N ILE A 317 14.48 -52.07 -19.05
CA ILE A 317 14.22 -50.67 -18.78
C ILE A 317 14.25 -49.86 -20.07
N LYS A 318 13.08 -49.40 -20.51
CA LYS A 318 12.96 -48.54 -21.69
C LYS A 318 13.54 -47.17 -21.44
N GLY A 319 14.45 -46.72 -22.32
CA GLY A 319 15.05 -45.38 -22.24
C GLY A 319 16.30 -45.28 -21.36
N LEU A 320 16.92 -46.42 -21.03
CA LEU A 320 18.21 -46.48 -20.34
C LEU A 320 19.26 -45.71 -21.14
N LYS A 321 20.02 -44.83 -20.45
CA LYS A 321 21.16 -44.11 -21.03
C LYS A 321 22.46 -44.83 -20.73
N SER A 322 23.57 -44.33 -21.30
CA SER A 322 24.90 -44.88 -21.04
C SER A 322 25.21 -44.80 -19.52
N PHE A 323 25.99 -45.76 -19.04
CA PHE A 323 26.40 -45.84 -17.63
C PHE A 323 27.02 -44.55 -17.10
N ASN A 324 27.78 -43.86 -17.95
CA ASN A 324 28.39 -42.58 -17.61
C ASN A 324 27.37 -41.48 -17.28
N SER A 325 26.15 -41.62 -17.77
CA SER A 325 25.06 -40.69 -17.47
C SER A 325 24.55 -40.76 -16.02
N TYR A 326 24.98 -41.76 -15.27
CA TYR A 326 24.56 -42.00 -13.88
C TYR A 326 25.71 -41.83 -12.89
N SER A 327 26.89 -41.35 -13.37
CA SER A 327 28.11 -41.23 -12.55
C SER A 327 27.98 -40.29 -11.34
N HIS A 328 27.02 -39.33 -11.42
CA HIS A 328 26.76 -38.34 -10.35
C HIS A 328 25.67 -38.79 -9.38
N LEU A 329 25.21 -40.05 -9.44
CA LEU A 329 24.25 -40.63 -8.53
C LEU A 329 24.93 -41.55 -7.53
N GLU A 330 24.48 -41.49 -6.26
CA GLU A 330 24.83 -42.47 -5.25
C GLU A 330 24.04 -43.78 -5.48
N ARG A 331 24.38 -44.82 -4.72
CA ARG A 331 23.75 -46.16 -4.84
C ARG A 331 22.24 -46.17 -4.60
N ASP A 332 21.74 -45.19 -3.87
CA ASP A 332 20.34 -44.98 -3.59
C ASP A 332 19.57 -44.21 -4.69
N GLY A 333 20.25 -43.88 -5.78
CA GLY A 333 19.70 -43.17 -6.91
C GLY A 333 19.55 -41.64 -6.69
N LEU A 334 20.08 -41.12 -5.58
CA LEU A 334 20.10 -39.69 -5.31
C LEU A 334 21.40 -39.05 -5.83
N PRO A 335 21.37 -37.77 -6.22
CA PRO A 335 22.57 -37.08 -6.65
C PRO A 335 23.54 -36.86 -5.48
N VAL A 336 24.84 -36.97 -5.76
CA VAL A 336 25.89 -36.66 -4.78
C VAL A 336 25.74 -35.22 -4.29
N PRO A 337 25.66 -34.96 -2.95
CA PRO A 337 25.56 -33.61 -2.45
C PRO A 337 26.75 -32.72 -2.85
N GLU A 338 26.48 -31.46 -3.14
CA GLU A 338 27.46 -30.42 -3.47
C GLU A 338 28.27 -30.66 -4.78
N GLU A 339 27.84 -31.59 -5.60
CA GLU A 339 28.54 -31.87 -6.85
C GLU A 339 28.30 -30.79 -7.91
N PHE A 340 29.36 -30.41 -8.62
CA PHE A 340 29.28 -29.38 -9.64
C PHE A 340 28.96 -30.00 -11.02
N LEU A 341 27.76 -29.67 -11.52
CA LEU A 341 27.28 -30.11 -12.83
C LEU A 341 27.45 -29.01 -13.85
N THR A 342 28.14 -29.28 -14.98
CA THR A 342 28.31 -28.32 -16.08
C THR A 342 27.21 -28.45 -17.12
N SER A 343 26.79 -27.31 -17.73
CA SER A 343 25.88 -27.33 -18.88
C SER A 343 26.60 -27.91 -20.08
N GLY A 344 26.26 -29.11 -20.47
CA GLY A 344 26.88 -29.81 -21.60
C GLY A 344 27.36 -31.23 -21.27
N THR A 345 27.47 -31.57 -20.02
CA THR A 345 27.49 -32.95 -19.58
C THR A 345 26.12 -33.55 -19.80
N PRO A 346 25.98 -34.69 -20.51
CA PRO A 346 24.70 -35.41 -20.65
C PRO A 346 24.04 -35.76 -19.33
N ASP A 347 24.75 -35.59 -18.25
CA ASP A 347 24.49 -36.10 -16.91
C ASP A 347 23.73 -35.14 -16.00
N ALA A 348 23.38 -33.94 -16.45
CA ALA A 348 22.64 -32.94 -15.66
C ALA A 348 21.15 -33.26 -15.45
N LYS A 349 20.71 -34.45 -15.76
CA LYS A 349 19.32 -34.88 -15.54
C LYS A 349 19.27 -35.94 -14.43
N VAL A 350 18.66 -35.58 -13.33
CA VAL A 350 18.23 -36.59 -12.36
C VAL A 350 17.22 -37.50 -13.06
N LEU A 351 17.60 -38.76 -13.28
CA LEU A 351 16.73 -39.75 -13.86
C LEU A 351 16.02 -40.50 -12.74
N VAL A 352 14.72 -40.31 -12.65
CA VAL A 352 13.86 -41.18 -11.85
C VAL A 352 13.60 -42.43 -12.70
N GLY A 353 14.13 -43.56 -12.23
CA GLY A 353 13.92 -44.84 -12.88
C GLY A 353 12.43 -45.23 -12.74
N LYS A 354 11.80 -45.57 -13.89
CA LYS A 354 10.48 -46.19 -13.93
C LYS A 354 10.69 -47.63 -14.34
N THR A 355 10.41 -48.58 -13.48
CA THR A 355 10.36 -50.00 -13.80
C THR A 355 8.93 -50.44 -14.13
#